data_c0662084c7c6243586cb15a31592d0fb
#
_entry.id   c0662084c7c6243586cb15a31592d0fb
#
_cell.length_a   1.000
_cell.length_b   1.000
_cell.length_c   1.000
_cell.angle_alpha   90.00
_cell.angle_beta   90.00
_cell.angle_gamma   90.00
#
_symmetry.space_group_name_H-M   'P 1'
#
loop_
_entity.id
_entity.type
_entity.pdbx_description
1 polymer ?
#
loop_
_entity_poly.entity_id
_entity_poly.type
_entity_poly.pdbx_seq_one_letter_code
_entity_poly.pdbx_strand_id
1 'polypeptide(L)' 'TIPVLMQLIEDKLETQNVYGRDQAYGLLGKVQKAADPASFEDFLGRLQRKFADCPEIRNQLADAAQP' A
#
# COMPACT_ATOMS: atom_id res chain seq x y z
N THR A 1 14.33 3.04 -5.07
CA THR A 1 14.12 1.65 -5.46
C THR A 1 12.80 1.11 -4.92
N ILE A 2 12.29 0.02 -5.52
CA ILE A 2 11.00 -0.54 -5.16
C ILE A 2 10.93 -1.00 -3.70
N PRO A 3 11.92 -1.75 -3.17
CA PRO A 3 11.87 -2.16 -1.76
C PRO A 3 11.82 -0.99 -0.79
N VAL A 4 12.51 0.09 -1.09
CA VAL A 4 12.50 1.29 -0.26
C VAL A 4 11.14 1.95 -0.30
N LEU A 5 10.52 2.04 -1.48
CA LEU A 5 9.19 2.60 -1.62
C LEU A 5 8.15 1.76 -0.87
N MET A 6 8.24 0.45 -0.95
CA MET A 6 7.34 -0.46 -0.23
C MET A 6 7.46 -0.27 1.28
N GLN A 7 8.67 -0.15 1.80
CA GLN A 7 8.88 0.09 3.22
C GLN A 7 8.32 1.44 3.64
N LEU A 8 8.52 2.46 2.82
CA LEU A 8 8.00 3.80 3.08
C LEU A 8 6.48 3.82 3.12
N ILE A 9 5.82 3.11 2.20
CA ILE A 9 4.37 2.98 2.17
C ILE A 9 3.88 2.34 3.48
N GLU A 10 4.51 1.25 3.88
CA GLU A 10 4.14 0.54 5.11
C GLU A 10 4.27 1.46 6.32
N ASP A 11 5.37 2.19 6.43
CA ASP A 11 5.61 3.11 7.54
C ASP A 11 4.57 4.22 7.58
N LYS A 12 4.22 4.77 6.43
CA LYS A 12 3.22 5.84 6.35
C LYS A 12 1.82 5.35 6.69
N LEU A 13 1.48 4.11 6.32
CA LEU A 13 0.19 3.52 6.67
C LEU A 13 0.08 3.23 8.16
N GLU A 14 1.19 2.88 8.82
CA GLU A 14 1.21 2.67 10.26
C GLU A 14 0.97 3.97 11.03
N THR A 15 1.32 5.10 10.44
CA THR A 15 1.07 6.41 11.05
C THR A 15 -0.42 6.71 10.99
N GLN A 16 -1.01 7.08 12.12
CA GLN A 16 -2.44 7.44 12.19
C GLN A 16 -2.68 8.87 11.73
N ASN A 17 -2.02 9.26 10.66
CA ASN A 17 -2.09 10.60 10.11
C ASN A 17 -2.71 10.53 8.71
N VAL A 18 -3.75 11.31 8.48
CA VAL A 18 -4.44 11.36 7.18
C VAL A 18 -3.48 11.71 6.05
N TYR A 19 -2.57 12.65 6.29
CA TYR A 19 -1.59 13.04 5.28
C TYR A 19 -0.64 11.90 4.93
N GLY A 20 -0.19 11.16 5.95
CA GLY A 20 0.68 10.02 5.72
C GLY A 20 0.01 8.93 4.90
N ARG A 21 -1.26 8.64 5.20
CA ARG A 21 -2.04 7.65 4.45
C ARG A 21 -2.25 8.09 3.02
N ASP A 22 -2.58 9.35 2.81
CA ASP A 22 -2.79 9.90 1.46
C ASP A 22 -1.52 9.78 0.62
N GLN A 23 -0.37 10.10 1.21
CA GLN A 23 0.91 9.94 0.54
C GLN A 23 1.22 8.48 0.22
N ALA A 24 0.87 7.58 1.14
CA ALA A 24 1.07 6.14 0.92
C ALA A 24 0.26 5.65 -0.28
N TYR A 25 -0.96 6.09 -0.42
CA TYR A 25 -1.82 5.69 -1.56
C TYR A 25 -1.25 6.20 -2.89
N GLY A 26 -0.69 7.41 -2.89
CA GLY A 26 0.00 7.93 -4.07
C GLY A 26 1.23 7.11 -4.43
N LEU A 27 2.00 6.70 -3.42
CA LEU A 27 3.18 5.87 -3.64
C LEU A 27 2.80 4.47 -4.12
N LEU A 28 1.65 3.93 -3.66
CA LEU A 28 1.14 2.65 -4.17
C LEU A 28 0.97 2.69 -5.68
N GLY A 29 0.44 3.77 -6.22
CA GLY A 29 0.29 3.92 -7.65
C GLY A 29 1.63 3.87 -8.38
N LYS A 30 2.66 4.48 -7.81
CA LYS A 30 4.01 4.44 -8.39
C LYS A 30 4.60 3.04 -8.36
N VAL A 31 4.44 2.33 -7.26
CA VAL A 31 4.93 0.96 -7.13
C VAL A 31 4.19 0.04 -8.11
N GLN A 32 2.89 0.24 -8.28
CA GLN A 32 2.09 -0.55 -9.21
C GLN A 32 2.63 -0.46 -10.63
N LYS A 33 3.09 0.71 -11.04
CA LYS A 33 3.64 0.92 -12.37
C LYS A 33 5.06 0.39 -12.52
N ALA A 34 5.84 0.42 -11.44
CA ALA A 34 7.25 0.06 -11.48
C ALA A 34 7.51 -1.41 -11.17
N ALA A 35 6.70 -2.03 -10.32
CA ALA A 35 6.87 -3.42 -9.92
C ALA A 35 6.10 -4.36 -10.87
N ASP A 36 6.55 -5.61 -10.95
CA ASP A 36 5.78 -6.61 -11.68
C ASP A 36 4.49 -6.96 -10.91
N PRO A 37 3.45 -7.42 -11.63
CA PRO A 37 2.14 -7.65 -11.00
C PRO A 37 2.18 -8.64 -9.83
N ALA A 38 2.99 -9.69 -9.93
CA ALA A 38 3.07 -10.70 -8.88
C ALA A 38 3.64 -10.13 -7.59
N SER A 39 4.71 -9.34 -7.70
CA SER A 39 5.33 -8.68 -6.54
C SER A 39 4.38 -7.67 -5.89
N PHE A 40 3.65 -6.93 -6.71
CA PHE A 40 2.71 -5.94 -6.22
C PHE A 40 1.54 -6.60 -5.48
N GLU A 41 1.00 -7.68 -6.04
CA GLU A 41 -0.08 -8.43 -5.39
C GLU A 41 0.36 -9.02 -4.05
N ASP A 42 1.57 -9.54 -3.99
CA ASP A 42 2.16 -10.08 -2.76
C ASP A 42 2.26 -9.00 -1.69
N PHE A 43 2.74 -7.83 -2.09
CA PHE A 43 2.86 -6.68 -1.20
C PHE A 43 1.49 -6.23 -0.68
N LEU A 44 0.50 -6.13 -1.57
CA LEU A 44 -0.86 -5.75 -1.18
C LEU A 44 -1.47 -6.75 -0.21
N GLY A 45 -1.28 -8.04 -0.48
CA GLY A 45 -1.78 -9.10 0.40
C GLY A 45 -1.18 -9.00 1.80
N ARG A 46 0.11 -8.69 1.86
CA ARG A 46 0.79 -8.52 3.14
C ARG A 46 0.25 -7.31 3.90
N LEU A 47 0.04 -6.20 3.21
CA LEU A 47 -0.54 -5.00 3.82
C LEU A 47 -1.96 -5.25 4.29
N GLN A 48 -2.77 -5.95 3.51
CA GLN A 48 -4.15 -6.26 3.89
C GLN A 48 -4.20 -7.10 5.16
N ARG A 49 -3.27 -8.03 5.33
CA ARG A 49 -3.18 -8.82 6.57
C ARG A 49 -2.74 -7.97 7.75
N LYS A 50 -1.77 -7.10 7.53
CA LYS A 50 -1.23 -6.25 8.59
C LYS A 50 -2.26 -5.24 9.08
N PHE A 51 -3.06 -4.69 8.17
CA PHE A 51 -4.06 -3.68 8.47
C PHE A 51 -5.48 -4.23 8.41
N ALA A 52 -5.65 -5.52 8.70
CA ALA A 52 -6.96 -6.17 8.67
C ALA A 52 -7.95 -5.53 9.64
N ASP A 53 -7.47 -4.98 10.74
CA ASP A 53 -8.30 -4.31 11.75
C ASP A 53 -8.71 -2.90 11.33
N CYS A 54 -8.23 -2.42 10.20
CA CYS A 54 -8.48 -1.07 9.71
C CYS A 54 -9.27 -1.11 8.41
N PRO A 55 -10.63 -1.06 8.46
CA PRO A 55 -11.45 -1.20 7.25
C PRO A 55 -11.14 -0.16 6.18
N GLU A 56 -10.83 1.06 6.58
CA GLU A 56 -10.51 2.15 5.65
C GLU A 56 -9.29 1.83 4.81
N ILE A 57 -8.20 1.40 5.46
CA ILE A 57 -6.98 1.04 4.74
C ILE A 57 -7.23 -0.20 3.87
N ARG A 58 -7.95 -1.17 4.40
CA ARG A 58 -8.26 -2.40 3.68
C ARG A 58 -9.05 -2.11 2.40
N ASN A 59 -10.03 -1.21 2.48
CA ASN A 59 -10.82 -0.81 1.33
C ASN A 59 -9.97 -0.11 0.27
N GLN A 60 -9.06 0.76 0.70
CA GLN A 60 -8.17 1.45 -0.22
C GLN A 60 -7.20 0.49 -0.91
N LEU A 61 -6.70 -0.50 -0.18
CA LEU A 61 -5.81 -1.50 -0.77
C LEU A 61 -6.56 -2.39 -1.77
N ALA A 62 -7.79 -2.76 -1.47
CA ALA A 62 -8.62 -3.53 -2.38
C ALA A 62 -8.90 -2.74 -3.67
N ASP A 63 -9.14 -1.45 -3.54
CA ASP A 63 -9.36 -0.56 -4.68
C ASP A 63 -8.10 -0.47 -5.54
N ALA A 64 -6.94 -0.37 -4.92
CA ALA A 64 -5.66 -0.32 -5.62
C ALA A 64 -5.33 -1.64 -6.33
N ALA A 65 -5.85 -2.75 -5.86
CA ALA A 65 -5.62 -4.07 -6.47
C ALA A 65 -6.45 -4.28 -7.73
N GLN A 66 -7.47 -3.46 -7.97
CA GLN A 66 -8.30 -3.58 -9.16
C GLN A 66 -7.65 -2.89 -10.35
N PRO A 67 -7.78 -3.47 -11.55
CA PRO A 67 -7.22 -2.87 -12.77
C PRO A 67 -7.90 -1.56 -13.14
#